data_0db4bf6e910fb4784b613fc7524fa260
#
_entry.id   0db4bf6e910fb4784b613fc7524fa260
#
_cell.length_a   1.000
_cell.length_b   1.000
_cell.length_c   1.000
_cell.angle_alpha   90.00
_cell.angle_beta   90.00
_cell.angle_gamma   90.00
#
_symmetry.space_group_name_H-M   'P 1'
#
loop_
_entity.id
_entity.type
_entity.pdbx_description
1 polymer ?
#
loop_
_entity_poly.entity_id
_entity_poly.type
_entity_poly.pdbx_seq_one_letter_code
_entity_poly.pdbx_strand_id
1 'polypeptide(L)'
;RSVNLTPGPVNGHSPADPLYDPFWARCQEAGIPVVFHLGNDGLTEVYSSQWSENPSPPSHRLSPFQRVIASTERATADTLSALVFHNLFGRFPSLQVVSIENGAAWIAPLLKAMDHAARLSGPRDWTFGHAPDRPSEIFKRHVKVSPFPEEDIPALVEVLGPENVLAGSDWPHPEGCAEPIDYVEGLEGLPPEVVRAVMRDNTQKLFGV
;
A
#
# COMPACT_ATOMS: atom_id res chain seq x y z
N ARG A 1 14.85 7.23 6.91
CA ARG A 1 13.91 7.24 8.06
C ARG A 1 12.49 7.05 7.56
N SER A 2 11.66 6.30 8.29
CA SER A 2 10.24 6.09 8.00
C SER A 2 9.44 5.97 9.29
N VAL A 3 8.12 6.09 9.17
CA VAL A 3 7.18 5.67 10.23
C VAL A 3 6.44 4.45 9.72
N ASN A 4 6.43 3.37 10.51
CA ASN A 4 5.70 2.15 10.17
C ASN A 4 4.34 2.13 10.86
N LEU A 5 3.31 1.84 10.09
CA LEU A 5 1.93 1.66 10.52
C LEU A 5 1.42 0.31 10.01
N THR A 6 0.48 -0.27 10.73
CA THR A 6 -0.35 -1.35 10.20
C THR A 6 -1.47 -0.77 9.32
N PRO A 7 -1.86 -1.42 8.21
CA PRO A 7 -3.02 -1.00 7.44
C PRO A 7 -4.30 -1.20 8.25
N GLY A 8 -5.35 -0.48 7.90
CA GLY A 8 -6.68 -0.58 8.52
C GLY A 8 -7.16 0.71 9.17
N PRO A 9 -8.39 0.70 9.69
CA PRO A 9 -8.96 1.84 10.42
C PRO A 9 -8.27 2.03 11.77
N VAL A 10 -8.20 3.27 12.23
CA VAL A 10 -7.62 3.65 13.53
C VAL A 10 -8.75 4.07 14.46
N ASN A 11 -9.00 3.31 15.53
CA ASN A 11 -10.07 3.59 16.50
C ASN A 11 -11.45 3.85 15.85
N GLY A 12 -11.80 3.11 14.80
CA GLY A 12 -13.07 3.26 14.09
C GLY A 12 -13.11 4.43 13.09
N HIS A 13 -11.98 5.09 12.85
CA HIS A 13 -11.85 6.17 11.89
C HIS A 13 -10.95 5.78 10.72
N SER A 14 -11.16 6.40 9.56
CA SER A 14 -10.19 6.33 8.48
C SER A 14 -8.82 6.88 8.92
N PRO A 15 -7.70 6.28 8.53
CA PRO A 15 -6.39 6.91 8.77
C PRO A 15 -6.26 8.28 8.10
N ALA A 16 -7.08 8.58 7.09
CA ALA A 16 -7.16 9.89 6.44
C ALA A 16 -8.20 10.84 7.07
N ASP A 17 -8.80 10.49 8.22
CA ASP A 17 -9.67 11.41 8.94
C ASP A 17 -8.89 12.67 9.35
N PRO A 18 -9.45 13.90 9.19
CA PRO A 18 -8.81 15.14 9.61
C PRO A 18 -8.39 15.17 11.10
N LEU A 19 -8.96 14.30 11.93
CA LEU A 19 -8.50 14.06 13.31
C LEU A 19 -7.00 13.74 13.37
N TYR A 20 -6.47 13.07 12.35
CA TYR A 20 -5.06 12.66 12.27
C TYR A 20 -4.18 13.60 11.44
N ASP A 21 -4.71 14.72 10.94
CA ASP A 21 -3.95 15.73 10.19
C ASP A 21 -2.67 16.21 10.91
N PRO A 22 -2.65 16.38 12.25
CA PRO A 22 -1.41 16.75 12.94
C PRO A 22 -0.27 15.71 12.78
N PHE A 23 -0.60 14.43 12.69
CA PHE A 23 0.38 13.37 12.42
C PHE A 23 0.91 13.46 10.98
N TRP A 24 0.01 13.56 10.00
CA TRP A 24 0.37 13.62 8.59
C TRP A 24 1.17 14.89 8.26
N ALA A 25 0.82 16.02 8.86
CA ALA A 25 1.56 17.26 8.74
C ALA A 25 3.02 17.08 9.18
N ARG A 26 3.25 16.41 10.33
CA ARG A 26 4.61 16.15 10.82
C ARG A 26 5.42 15.24 9.90
N CYS A 27 4.80 14.20 9.36
CA CYS A 27 5.45 13.32 8.38
C CYS A 27 5.85 14.11 7.13
N GLN A 28 4.93 14.94 6.60
CA GLN A 28 5.20 15.77 5.42
C GLN A 28 6.28 16.83 5.68
N GLU A 29 6.19 17.58 6.79
CA GLU A 29 7.18 18.61 7.18
C GLU A 29 8.59 18.01 7.33
N ALA A 30 8.69 16.81 7.86
CA ALA A 30 9.95 16.12 8.05
C ALA A 30 10.48 15.38 6.80
N GLY A 31 9.67 15.33 5.72
CA GLY A 31 9.98 14.55 4.52
C GLY A 31 10.14 13.05 4.81
N ILE A 32 9.36 12.53 5.77
CA ILE A 32 9.43 11.13 6.20
C ILE A 32 8.31 10.34 5.53
N PRO A 33 8.61 9.31 4.70
CA PRO A 33 7.59 8.45 4.16
C PRO A 33 6.93 7.59 5.24
N VAL A 34 5.63 7.32 5.07
CA VAL A 34 4.87 6.44 5.95
C VAL A 34 4.72 5.07 5.29
N VAL A 35 5.14 4.04 5.98
CA VAL A 35 5.13 2.66 5.50
C VAL A 35 3.92 1.94 6.10
N PHE A 36 3.11 1.34 5.25
CA PHE A 36 2.10 0.35 5.65
C PHE A 36 2.70 -1.04 5.46
N HIS A 37 2.98 -1.69 6.58
CA HIS A 37 3.61 -3.00 6.63
C HIS A 37 2.59 -4.03 7.10
N LEU A 38 2.71 -5.26 6.59
CA LEU A 38 1.96 -6.42 7.07
C LEU A 38 1.87 -6.42 8.60
N GLY A 39 0.68 -6.68 9.15
CA GLY A 39 0.49 -6.72 10.59
C GLY A 39 -0.95 -6.97 11.02
N ASN A 40 -1.21 -6.90 12.31
CA ASN A 40 -2.57 -6.99 12.83
C ASN A 40 -3.33 -5.68 12.52
N ASP A 41 -4.18 -5.75 11.52
CA ASP A 41 -4.92 -4.63 10.94
C ASP A 41 -6.25 -4.30 11.69
N GLY A 42 -6.58 -5.07 12.73
CA GLY A 42 -7.86 -4.96 13.43
C GLY A 42 -9.09 -5.37 12.61
N LEU A 43 -8.94 -5.68 11.32
CA LEU A 43 -10.03 -6.08 10.43
C LEU A 43 -10.37 -7.56 10.56
N THR A 44 -9.41 -8.39 10.97
CA THR A 44 -9.62 -9.82 11.20
C THR A 44 -10.78 -10.07 12.15
N GLU A 45 -10.86 -9.35 13.27
CA GLU A 45 -11.97 -9.46 14.23
C GLU A 45 -13.30 -9.04 13.60
N VAL A 46 -13.32 -7.89 12.93
CA VAL A 46 -14.54 -7.33 12.31
C VAL A 46 -15.05 -8.24 11.21
N TYR A 47 -14.22 -8.66 10.28
CA TYR A 47 -14.64 -9.53 9.19
C TYR A 47 -15.04 -10.92 9.70
N SER A 48 -14.24 -11.52 10.58
CA SER A 48 -14.53 -12.87 11.12
C SER A 48 -15.87 -12.93 11.83
N SER A 49 -16.19 -11.96 12.68
CA SER A 49 -17.44 -11.94 13.44
C SER A 49 -18.69 -11.87 12.54
N GLN A 50 -18.59 -11.21 11.37
CA GLN A 50 -19.71 -11.11 10.43
C GLN A 50 -19.99 -12.43 9.68
N TRP A 51 -19.06 -13.38 9.70
CA TRP A 51 -19.13 -14.65 8.95
C TRP A 51 -19.11 -15.88 9.86
N SER A 52 -19.41 -15.73 11.14
CA SER A 52 -19.40 -16.82 12.14
C SER A 52 -18.03 -17.49 12.31
N GLU A 53 -16.98 -16.79 11.97
CA GLU A 53 -15.60 -17.22 12.21
C GLU A 53 -15.13 -16.74 13.60
N ASN A 54 -14.06 -17.34 14.10
CA ASN A 54 -13.46 -16.91 15.36
C ASN A 54 -12.93 -15.47 15.24
N PRO A 55 -13.46 -14.48 15.97
CA PRO A 55 -13.00 -13.09 15.87
C PRO A 55 -11.59 -12.88 16.44
N SER A 56 -11.09 -13.80 17.24
CA SER A 56 -9.77 -13.72 17.88
C SER A 56 -9.02 -15.05 17.71
N PRO A 57 -8.65 -15.40 16.47
CA PRO A 57 -7.91 -16.65 16.23
C PRO A 57 -6.51 -16.55 16.85
N PRO A 58 -5.96 -17.68 17.33
CA PRO A 58 -4.55 -17.71 17.72
C PRO A 58 -3.65 -17.27 16.56
N SER A 59 -2.53 -16.61 16.87
CA SER A 59 -1.56 -16.17 15.88
C SER A 59 -1.21 -17.31 14.90
N HIS A 60 -1.18 -16.98 13.62
CA HIS A 60 -0.90 -17.90 12.50
C HIS A 60 -1.89 -19.08 12.32
N ARG A 61 -3.04 -19.08 13.04
CA ARG A 61 -4.05 -20.15 12.97
C ARG A 61 -5.39 -19.65 12.38
N LEU A 62 -5.31 -18.86 11.33
CA LEU A 62 -6.49 -18.46 10.57
C LEU A 62 -7.08 -19.67 9.82
N SER A 63 -8.43 -19.75 9.77
CA SER A 63 -9.11 -20.69 8.88
C SER A 63 -8.77 -20.35 7.40
N PRO A 64 -8.97 -21.28 6.46
CA PRO A 64 -8.81 -20.97 5.04
C PRO A 64 -9.69 -19.80 4.57
N PHE A 65 -10.91 -19.69 5.12
CA PHE A 65 -11.81 -18.58 4.81
C PHE A 65 -11.31 -17.25 5.38
N GLN A 66 -10.84 -17.24 6.62
CA GLN A 66 -10.25 -16.06 7.24
C GLN A 66 -9.01 -15.57 6.47
N ARG A 67 -8.19 -16.49 5.94
CA ARG A 67 -7.04 -16.11 5.11
C ARG A 67 -7.44 -15.36 3.85
N VAL A 68 -8.65 -15.58 3.33
CA VAL A 68 -9.16 -14.86 2.15
C VAL A 68 -9.78 -13.52 2.54
N ILE A 69 -10.62 -13.49 3.59
CA ILE A 69 -11.38 -12.28 3.93
C ILE A 69 -10.61 -11.27 4.78
N ALA A 70 -9.63 -11.75 5.52
CA ALA A 70 -8.77 -10.95 6.38
C ALA A 70 -7.30 -10.99 5.90
N SER A 71 -7.09 -11.11 4.60
CA SER A 71 -5.75 -10.99 4.03
C SER A 71 -5.24 -9.56 4.20
N THR A 72 -3.96 -9.43 4.47
CA THR A 72 -3.30 -8.12 4.61
C THR A 72 -3.38 -7.27 3.36
N GLU A 73 -3.37 -7.91 2.19
CA GLU A 73 -3.61 -7.27 0.89
C GLU A 73 -4.91 -6.47 0.89
N ARG A 74 -5.99 -7.05 1.43
CA ARG A 74 -7.29 -6.39 1.51
C ARG A 74 -7.25 -5.17 2.42
N ALA A 75 -6.71 -5.31 3.62
CA ALA A 75 -6.58 -4.20 4.55
C ALA A 75 -5.75 -3.06 3.98
N THR A 76 -4.69 -3.39 3.25
CA THR A 76 -3.84 -2.40 2.58
C THR A 76 -4.56 -1.73 1.41
N ALA A 77 -5.26 -2.48 0.56
CA ALA A 77 -6.05 -1.94 -0.53
C ALA A 77 -7.14 -0.98 -0.02
N ASP A 78 -7.88 -1.37 1.03
CA ASP A 78 -8.90 -0.54 1.67
C ASP A 78 -8.28 0.73 2.28
N THR A 79 -7.12 0.59 2.96
CA THR A 79 -6.39 1.73 3.55
C THR A 79 -5.96 2.72 2.49
N LEU A 80 -5.24 2.27 1.45
CA LEU A 80 -4.74 3.15 0.39
C LEU A 80 -5.88 3.80 -0.40
N SER A 81 -6.99 3.06 -0.60
CA SER A 81 -8.21 3.64 -1.16
C SER A 81 -8.76 4.77 -0.28
N ALA A 82 -8.81 4.55 1.04
CA ALA A 82 -9.24 5.56 1.98
C ALA A 82 -8.34 6.80 1.97
N LEU A 83 -7.01 6.64 1.87
CA LEU A 83 -6.08 7.78 1.76
C LEU A 83 -6.39 8.64 0.53
N VAL A 84 -6.73 8.02 -0.60
CA VAL A 84 -7.08 8.72 -1.85
C VAL A 84 -8.47 9.35 -1.74
N PHE A 85 -9.51 8.56 -1.44
CA PHE A 85 -10.90 9.03 -1.46
C PHE A 85 -11.26 9.95 -0.31
N HIS A 86 -10.56 9.86 0.80
CA HIS A 86 -10.70 10.79 1.93
C HIS A 86 -9.73 11.98 1.83
N ASN A 87 -9.21 12.23 0.62
CA ASN A 87 -8.47 13.43 0.23
C ASN A 87 -7.26 13.74 1.13
N LEU A 88 -6.55 12.71 1.61
CA LEU A 88 -5.32 12.92 2.39
C LEU A 88 -4.27 13.66 1.55
N PHE A 89 -4.05 13.21 0.34
CA PHE A 89 -3.02 13.75 -0.55
C PHE A 89 -3.36 15.15 -1.09
N GLY A 90 -4.64 15.54 -1.10
CA GLY A 90 -5.02 16.92 -1.37
C GLY A 90 -4.66 17.87 -0.23
N ARG A 91 -4.71 17.38 1.02
CA ARG A 91 -4.26 18.14 2.20
C ARG A 91 -2.75 18.09 2.40
N PHE A 92 -2.11 17.00 2.00
CA PHE A 92 -0.67 16.75 2.17
C PHE A 92 -0.02 16.34 0.84
N PRO A 93 0.19 17.29 -0.10
CA PRO A 93 0.54 17.00 -1.49
C PRO A 93 1.98 16.53 -1.71
N SER A 94 2.86 16.61 -0.75
CA SER A 94 4.23 16.06 -0.84
C SER A 94 4.43 14.77 -0.04
N LEU A 95 3.37 14.29 0.65
CA LEU A 95 3.44 13.05 1.42
C LEU A 95 3.64 11.85 0.51
N GLN A 96 4.52 10.94 0.92
CA GLN A 96 4.73 9.64 0.26
C GLN A 96 4.37 8.51 1.23
N VAL A 97 3.69 7.50 0.72
CA VAL A 97 3.39 6.27 1.46
C VAL A 97 3.94 5.07 0.72
N VAL A 98 4.21 4.01 1.46
CA VAL A 98 4.83 2.79 0.93
C VAL A 98 4.02 1.59 1.41
N SER A 99 3.73 0.66 0.50
CA SER A 99 3.20 -0.67 0.83
C SER A 99 4.34 -1.66 0.84
N ILE A 100 4.58 -2.33 1.96
CA ILE A 100 5.65 -3.32 2.12
C ILE A 100 5.04 -4.61 2.69
N GLU A 101 5.45 -5.76 2.12
CA GLU A 101 5.00 -7.10 2.54
C GLU A 101 3.47 -7.30 2.46
N ASN A 102 2.85 -6.67 1.46
CA ASN A 102 1.41 -6.77 1.21
C ASN A 102 1.10 -7.25 -0.21
N GLY A 103 2.11 -7.74 -0.94
CA GLY A 103 1.96 -8.08 -2.35
C GLY A 103 1.57 -6.88 -3.24
N ALA A 104 1.35 -7.15 -4.51
CA ALA A 104 1.03 -6.13 -5.51
C ALA A 104 -0.02 -6.56 -6.54
N ALA A 105 -0.40 -7.84 -6.60
CA ALA A 105 -1.36 -8.34 -7.58
C ALA A 105 -2.74 -7.65 -7.52
N TRP A 106 -3.10 -7.11 -6.36
CA TRP A 106 -4.35 -6.38 -6.12
C TRP A 106 -4.36 -4.96 -6.70
N ILE A 107 -3.23 -4.39 -7.09
CA ILE A 107 -3.09 -2.95 -7.46
C ILE A 107 -3.79 -2.65 -8.78
N ALA A 108 -3.49 -3.39 -9.84
CA ALA A 108 -4.07 -3.11 -11.16
C ALA A 108 -5.61 -3.17 -11.17
N PRO A 109 -6.28 -4.18 -10.59
CA PRO A 109 -7.72 -4.18 -10.45
C PRO A 109 -8.24 -3.07 -9.53
N LEU A 110 -7.52 -2.74 -8.44
CA LEU A 110 -7.90 -1.66 -7.54
C LEU A 110 -7.93 -0.31 -8.26
N LEU A 111 -6.88 0.06 -8.97
CA LEU A 111 -6.82 1.34 -9.70
C LEU A 111 -7.98 1.50 -10.69
N LYS A 112 -8.32 0.42 -11.41
CA LYS A 112 -9.50 0.40 -12.30
C LYS A 112 -10.81 0.59 -11.54
N ALA A 113 -10.96 -0.06 -10.40
CA ALA A 113 -12.15 0.05 -9.56
C ALA A 113 -12.29 1.45 -8.96
N MET A 114 -11.20 2.05 -8.49
CA MET A 114 -11.18 3.41 -7.95
C MET A 114 -11.59 4.45 -9.01
N ASP A 115 -11.00 4.37 -10.21
CA ASP A 115 -11.37 5.27 -11.31
C ASP A 115 -12.83 5.07 -11.76
N HIS A 116 -13.34 3.85 -11.70
CA HIS A 116 -14.74 3.56 -12.00
C HIS A 116 -15.66 4.17 -10.94
N ALA A 117 -15.37 3.96 -9.65
CA ALA A 117 -16.15 4.50 -8.54
C ALA A 117 -16.22 6.03 -8.57
N ALA A 118 -15.09 6.69 -8.84
CA ALA A 118 -15.04 8.15 -8.95
C ALA A 118 -15.92 8.71 -10.08
N ARG A 119 -16.08 7.97 -11.19
CA ARG A 119 -17.00 8.38 -12.28
C ARG A 119 -18.48 8.25 -11.94
N LEU A 120 -18.81 7.38 -11.00
CA LEU A 120 -20.18 7.17 -10.53
C LEU A 120 -20.61 8.12 -9.43
N SER A 121 -19.63 8.77 -8.77
CA SER A 121 -19.85 9.63 -7.59
C SER A 121 -19.66 11.10 -7.97
N GLY A 122 -20.49 11.94 -7.40
CA GLY A 122 -20.31 13.40 -7.52
C GLY A 122 -19.27 13.93 -6.53
N PRO A 123 -18.73 15.16 -6.74
CA PRO A 123 -17.75 15.74 -5.82
C PRO A 123 -18.24 15.88 -4.37
N ARG A 124 -19.56 15.93 -4.16
CA ARG A 124 -20.17 16.05 -2.82
C ARG A 124 -20.27 14.73 -2.06
N ASP A 125 -20.03 13.61 -2.75
CA ASP A 125 -20.12 12.27 -2.16
C ASP A 125 -18.78 11.84 -1.51
N TRP A 126 -17.74 12.66 -1.64
CA TRP A 126 -16.42 12.40 -1.06
C TRP A 126 -16.38 12.90 0.39
N THR A 127 -16.04 12.02 1.33
CA THR A 127 -16.21 12.22 2.77
C THR A 127 -15.44 13.43 3.32
N PHE A 128 -14.18 13.61 2.93
CA PHE A 128 -13.32 14.69 3.46
C PHE A 128 -12.80 15.63 2.34
N GLY A 129 -13.63 15.83 1.32
CA GLY A 129 -13.32 16.70 0.19
C GLY A 129 -12.89 15.96 -1.06
N HIS A 130 -13.20 16.54 -2.20
CA HIS A 130 -12.95 15.99 -3.52
C HIS A 130 -11.56 16.36 -4.03
N ALA A 131 -10.82 15.37 -4.51
CA ALA A 131 -9.61 15.59 -5.30
C ALA A 131 -9.97 15.66 -6.79
N PRO A 132 -9.47 16.65 -7.55
CA PRO A 132 -9.85 16.82 -8.96
C PRO A 132 -9.24 15.80 -9.92
N ASP A 133 -8.10 15.22 -9.54
CA ASP A 133 -7.39 14.24 -10.36
C ASP A 133 -8.03 12.85 -10.26
N ARG A 134 -7.78 12.01 -11.25
CA ARG A 134 -8.22 10.62 -11.19
C ARG A 134 -7.57 9.89 -10.01
N PRO A 135 -8.33 9.05 -9.29
CA PRO A 135 -7.79 8.28 -8.17
C PRO A 135 -6.52 7.49 -8.51
N SER A 136 -6.48 6.86 -9.67
CA SER A 136 -5.29 6.12 -10.13
C SER A 136 -4.05 7.01 -10.28
N GLU A 137 -4.20 8.24 -10.74
CA GLU A 137 -3.08 9.19 -10.88
C GLU A 137 -2.62 9.72 -9.52
N ILE A 138 -3.56 9.96 -8.58
CA ILE A 138 -3.24 10.32 -7.21
C ILE A 138 -2.45 9.19 -6.55
N PHE A 139 -2.94 7.95 -6.69
CA PHE A 139 -2.25 6.76 -6.17
C PHE A 139 -0.82 6.68 -6.69
N LYS A 140 -0.60 6.71 -7.99
CA LYS A 140 0.73 6.63 -8.62
C LYS A 140 1.68 7.74 -8.16
N ARG A 141 1.16 8.93 -7.88
CA ARG A 141 1.97 10.06 -7.42
C ARG A 141 2.50 9.88 -6.00
N HIS A 142 1.73 9.21 -5.14
CA HIS A 142 1.96 9.20 -3.70
C HIS A 142 2.33 7.84 -3.12
N VAL A 143 2.05 6.74 -3.85
CA VAL A 143 2.21 5.38 -3.32
C VAL A 143 3.39 4.69 -4.00
N LYS A 144 4.29 4.14 -3.19
CA LYS A 144 5.35 3.23 -3.59
C LYS A 144 5.00 1.82 -3.12
N VAL A 145 5.44 0.82 -3.85
CA VAL A 145 5.10 -0.58 -3.57
C VAL A 145 6.33 -1.45 -3.64
N SER A 146 6.46 -2.33 -2.68
CA SER A 146 7.42 -3.44 -2.71
C SER A 146 6.64 -4.73 -2.98
N PRO A 147 6.62 -5.24 -4.22
CA PRO A 147 5.99 -6.51 -4.56
C PRO A 147 6.79 -7.69 -4.01
N PHE A 148 6.15 -8.85 -3.89
CA PHE A 148 6.88 -10.09 -3.64
C PHE A 148 7.72 -10.48 -4.88
N PRO A 149 8.87 -11.15 -4.68
CA PRO A 149 9.77 -11.49 -5.78
C PRO A 149 9.17 -12.45 -6.82
N GLU A 150 8.17 -13.25 -6.45
CA GLU A 150 7.46 -14.17 -7.33
C GLU A 150 6.30 -13.54 -8.14
N GLU A 151 5.98 -12.26 -7.90
CA GLU A 151 4.92 -11.57 -8.62
C GLU A 151 5.41 -11.07 -10.00
N ASP A 152 4.47 -10.77 -10.90
CA ASP A 152 4.78 -10.19 -12.22
C ASP A 152 5.19 -8.72 -12.07
N ILE A 153 6.45 -8.50 -11.66
CA ILE A 153 6.99 -7.16 -11.43
C ILE A 153 7.07 -6.34 -12.73
N PRO A 154 7.41 -6.90 -13.90
CA PRO A 154 7.33 -6.18 -15.16
C PRO A 154 5.94 -5.62 -15.45
N ALA A 155 4.88 -6.41 -15.28
CA ALA A 155 3.50 -5.92 -15.45
C ALA A 155 3.14 -4.84 -14.41
N LEU A 156 3.62 -4.95 -13.19
CA LEU A 156 3.43 -3.92 -12.16
C LEU A 156 4.13 -2.59 -12.54
N VAL A 157 5.34 -2.66 -13.08
CA VAL A 157 6.10 -1.50 -13.58
C VAL A 157 5.34 -0.79 -14.71
N GLU A 158 4.70 -1.53 -15.62
CA GLU A 158 3.86 -0.94 -16.67
C GLU A 158 2.64 -0.20 -16.07
N VAL A 159 2.05 -0.74 -15.01
CA VAL A 159 0.86 -0.15 -14.35
C VAL A 159 1.21 1.08 -13.53
N LEU A 160 2.25 1.00 -12.71
CA LEU A 160 2.59 2.04 -11.72
C LEU A 160 3.61 3.06 -12.20
N GLY A 161 4.46 2.70 -13.14
CA GLY A 161 5.70 3.39 -13.45
C GLY A 161 6.88 2.85 -12.63
N PRO A 162 8.08 2.78 -13.24
CA PRO A 162 9.27 2.20 -12.61
C PRO A 162 9.69 2.92 -11.32
N GLU A 163 9.40 4.21 -11.19
CA GLU A 163 9.73 5.03 -10.02
C GLU A 163 8.90 4.72 -8.79
N ASN A 164 7.86 3.90 -8.94
CA ASN A 164 6.92 3.55 -7.86
C ASN A 164 7.11 2.13 -7.32
N VAL A 165 8.06 1.37 -7.89
CA VAL A 165 8.36 0.00 -7.50
C VAL A 165 9.68 -0.03 -6.74
N LEU A 166 9.70 -0.73 -5.59
CA LEU A 166 10.86 -0.88 -4.71
C LEU A 166 11.19 -2.36 -4.56
N ALA A 167 12.46 -2.72 -4.57
CA ALA A 167 12.88 -4.06 -4.22
C ALA A 167 12.76 -4.29 -2.71
N GLY A 168 12.27 -5.47 -2.32
CA GLY A 168 12.17 -5.90 -0.94
C GLY A 168 12.31 -7.42 -0.85
N SER A 169 13.41 -7.88 -0.26
CA SER A 169 13.76 -9.31 -0.20
C SER A 169 13.04 -10.09 0.87
N ASP A 170 12.43 -9.40 1.83
CA ASP A 170 11.84 -9.98 3.05
C ASP A 170 12.81 -10.86 3.86
N TRP A 171 14.11 -10.72 3.63
CA TRP A 171 15.14 -11.45 4.39
C TRP A 171 15.13 -11.01 5.86
N PRO A 172 15.20 -11.92 6.86
CA PRO A 172 15.48 -13.37 6.77
C PRO A 172 14.25 -14.27 6.90
N HIS A 173 13.07 -13.82 6.50
CA HIS A 173 11.86 -14.64 6.57
C HIS A 173 11.94 -15.82 5.57
N PRO A 174 11.32 -16.98 5.91
CA PRO A 174 11.42 -18.18 5.06
C PRO A 174 10.77 -18.03 3.69
N GLU A 175 9.79 -17.14 3.56
CA GLU A 175 9.09 -16.79 2.34
C GLU A 175 9.83 -15.75 1.48
N GLY A 176 10.87 -15.13 2.02
CA GLY A 176 11.66 -14.12 1.32
C GLY A 176 12.79 -14.72 0.47
N CYS A 177 13.56 -13.86 -0.18
CA CYS A 177 14.75 -14.26 -0.90
C CYS A 177 15.85 -14.73 0.07
N ALA A 178 16.39 -15.93 -0.15
CA ALA A 178 17.50 -16.43 0.65
C ALA A 178 18.73 -15.49 0.57
N GLU A 179 19.00 -15.01 -0.62
CA GLU A 179 19.99 -13.96 -0.88
C GLU A 179 19.24 -12.71 -1.40
N PRO A 180 19.28 -11.56 -0.71
CA PRO A 180 18.53 -10.37 -1.10
C PRO A 180 18.79 -9.88 -2.53
N ILE A 181 19.98 -10.16 -3.08
CA ILE A 181 20.34 -9.79 -4.44
C ILE A 181 19.55 -10.57 -5.50
N ASP A 182 19.06 -11.76 -5.17
CA ASP A 182 18.32 -12.63 -6.10
C ASP A 182 16.95 -12.04 -6.46
N TYR A 183 16.49 -11.02 -5.75
CA TYR A 183 15.31 -10.24 -6.14
C TYR A 183 15.40 -9.74 -7.59
N VAL A 184 16.61 -9.55 -8.11
CA VAL A 184 16.85 -9.12 -9.49
C VAL A 184 16.28 -10.10 -10.53
N GLU A 185 16.13 -11.38 -10.19
CA GLU A 185 15.58 -12.41 -11.10
C GLU A 185 14.12 -12.10 -11.47
N GLY A 186 13.34 -11.53 -10.54
CA GLY A 186 11.96 -11.07 -10.79
C GLY A 186 11.85 -9.86 -11.73
N LEU A 187 12.98 -9.26 -12.10
CA LEU A 187 13.07 -8.09 -12.99
C LEU A 187 13.54 -8.47 -14.40
N GLU A 188 13.57 -9.76 -14.72
CA GLU A 188 14.01 -10.23 -16.05
C GLU A 188 13.17 -9.58 -17.17
N GLY A 189 13.85 -9.16 -18.23
CA GLY A 189 13.21 -8.50 -19.39
C GLY A 189 13.02 -6.99 -19.25
N LEU A 190 13.21 -6.40 -18.05
CA LEU A 190 13.18 -4.96 -17.89
C LEU A 190 14.50 -4.29 -18.35
N PRO A 191 14.44 -3.04 -18.85
CA PRO A 191 15.63 -2.28 -19.20
C PRO A 191 16.59 -2.10 -18.00
N PRO A 192 17.92 -2.11 -18.21
CA PRO A 192 18.90 -2.01 -17.11
C PRO A 192 18.72 -0.79 -16.19
N GLU A 193 18.30 0.35 -16.75
CA GLU A 193 17.99 1.55 -15.97
C GLU A 193 16.77 1.37 -15.06
N VAL A 194 15.76 0.59 -15.49
CA VAL A 194 14.59 0.25 -14.68
C VAL A 194 14.98 -0.73 -13.58
N VAL A 195 15.76 -1.76 -13.91
CA VAL A 195 16.30 -2.70 -12.91
C VAL A 195 17.05 -1.95 -11.82
N ARG A 196 17.94 -1.04 -12.20
CA ARG A 196 18.69 -0.22 -11.26
C ARG A 196 17.78 0.68 -10.42
N ALA A 197 16.75 1.29 -11.03
CA ALA A 197 15.79 2.12 -10.31
C ALA A 197 15.08 1.33 -9.23
N VAL A 198 14.53 0.15 -9.57
CA VAL A 198 13.81 -0.73 -8.63
C VAL A 198 14.72 -1.25 -7.52
N MET A 199 15.89 -1.78 -7.90
CA MET A 199 16.81 -2.41 -6.94
C MET A 199 17.48 -1.41 -5.98
N ARG A 200 17.57 -0.13 -6.36
CA ARG A 200 18.38 0.83 -5.60
C ARG A 200 17.87 2.26 -5.58
N ASP A 201 17.77 2.91 -6.77
CA ASP A 201 17.72 4.37 -6.85
C ASP A 201 16.41 4.92 -6.25
N ASN A 202 15.28 4.19 -6.40
CA ASN A 202 14.00 4.58 -5.83
C ASN A 202 14.05 4.59 -4.29
N THR A 203 14.61 3.54 -3.69
CA THR A 203 14.78 3.43 -2.23
C THR A 203 15.71 4.53 -1.71
N GLN A 204 16.84 4.76 -2.38
CA GLN A 204 17.76 5.84 -2.00
C GLN A 204 17.08 7.21 -2.04
N LYS A 205 16.36 7.50 -3.12
CA LYS A 205 15.62 8.76 -3.27
C LYS A 205 14.55 8.95 -2.21
N LEU A 206 13.79 7.88 -1.92
CA LEU A 206 12.65 7.94 -1.00
C LEU A 206 13.09 8.12 0.46
N PHE A 207 14.13 7.40 0.89
CA PHE A 207 14.58 7.38 2.30
C PHE A 207 15.77 8.30 2.57
N GLY A 208 16.35 8.92 1.57
CA GLY A 208 17.48 9.85 1.68
C GLY A 208 18.78 9.17 2.13
N VAL A 209 19.08 7.96 1.62
CA VAL A 209 20.25 7.15 1.99
C VAL A 209 21.21 6.99 0.83
#